data_e93b903db88726f31fbf7faa7a5217a5
#
_entry.id   e93b903db88726f31fbf7faa7a5217a5
#
_cell.length_a   1.000
_cell.length_b   1.000
_cell.length_c   1.000
_cell.angle_alpha   90.00
_cell.angle_beta   90.00
_cell.angle_gamma   90.00
#
_symmetry.space_group_name_H-M   'P 1'
#
loop_
_entity.id
_entity.type
_entity.pdbx_description
1 polymer ?
#
loop_
_entity_poly.entity_id
_entity_poly.type
_entity_poly.pdbx_seq_one_letter_code
_entity_poly.pdbx_strand_id
1 'polypeptide(L)'
;LIFLGFQLYMAFTHASFDGDDAYYGAQAVAAQQLDTLYRVNPYTGRSTPLDIRHGLALFPIWEAYLGRMSGVHATIVSHTAVPLLLIPLTYVLYYQIGKILLRKRKDLLPMFMVVMALWQMFGNISIYTPETFFLTRTWQGKSFAGSFVIPAVIWLFLCLFASFDESDNPDDFELLNDTGERKTGFWILLACLNFAGGASSSLAVLLSCLMSAGFAVLFAVRQKRFGILVKTGFTCVTGGIYVLLYLLLTHGIIRL
;
A
#
# COMPACT_ATOMS: atom_id res chain seq x y z
N LEU A 1 -12.35 -0.96 -18.62
CA LEU A 1 -12.61 0.49 -18.50
C LEU A 1 -13.97 0.80 -17.88
N ILE A 2 -15.07 0.14 -18.30
CA ILE A 2 -16.42 0.40 -17.76
C ILE A 2 -16.46 0.19 -16.24
N PHE A 3 -15.94 -0.95 -15.75
CA PHE A 3 -15.87 -1.22 -14.30
C PHE A 3 -15.00 -0.21 -13.55
N LEU A 4 -13.88 0.22 -14.14
CA LEU A 4 -13.03 1.25 -13.56
C LEU A 4 -13.78 2.59 -13.43
N GLY A 5 -14.49 3.00 -14.48
CA GLY A 5 -15.30 4.23 -14.44
C GLY A 5 -16.42 4.15 -13.39
N PHE A 6 -17.07 2.99 -13.27
CA PHE A 6 -18.09 2.75 -12.26
C PHE A 6 -17.48 2.76 -10.83
N GLN A 7 -16.31 2.15 -10.62
CA GLN A 7 -15.61 2.18 -9.34
C GLN A 7 -15.25 3.62 -8.93
N LEU A 8 -14.75 4.43 -9.86
CA LEU A 8 -14.46 5.84 -9.61
C LEU A 8 -15.74 6.61 -9.24
N TYR A 9 -16.83 6.40 -9.98
CA TYR A 9 -18.12 6.98 -9.65
C TYR A 9 -18.57 6.60 -8.24
N MET A 10 -18.47 5.32 -7.86
CA MET A 10 -18.81 4.84 -6.52
C MET A 10 -17.93 5.49 -5.44
N ALA A 11 -16.62 5.62 -5.66
CA ALA A 11 -15.71 6.25 -4.72
C ALA A 11 -16.06 7.71 -4.43
N PHE A 12 -16.59 8.44 -5.41
CA PHE A 12 -16.98 9.84 -5.23
C PHE A 12 -18.40 10.04 -4.67
N THR A 13 -19.31 9.12 -4.93
CA THR A 13 -20.72 9.27 -4.56
C THR A 13 -21.13 8.50 -3.32
N HIS A 14 -20.38 7.45 -2.95
CA HIS A 14 -20.69 6.53 -1.85
C HIS A 14 -19.62 6.54 -0.77
N ALA A 15 -18.94 7.66 -0.58
CA ALA A 15 -17.98 7.81 0.51
C ALA A 15 -18.65 7.53 1.87
N SER A 16 -18.01 6.71 2.68
CA SER A 16 -18.49 6.39 4.02
C SER A 16 -18.01 7.46 5.00
N PHE A 17 -18.95 8.20 5.57
CA PHE A 17 -18.68 9.17 6.63
C PHE A 17 -18.81 8.47 7.99
N ASP A 18 -17.70 8.01 8.53
CA ASP A 18 -17.65 7.40 9.87
C ASP A 18 -16.59 8.06 10.75
N GLY A 19 -16.38 7.54 11.96
CA GLY A 19 -15.39 8.06 12.90
C GLY A 19 -13.95 8.06 12.37
N ASP A 20 -13.62 7.11 11.50
CA ASP A 20 -12.31 7.04 10.86
C ASP A 20 -12.11 8.20 9.86
N ASP A 21 -13.14 8.60 9.13
CA ASP A 21 -13.08 9.76 8.23
C ASP A 21 -12.89 11.05 9.04
N ALA A 22 -13.68 11.24 10.09
CA ALA A 22 -13.52 12.36 11.01
C ALA A 22 -12.11 12.42 11.64
N TYR A 23 -11.48 11.27 11.87
CA TYR A 23 -10.11 11.23 12.39
C TYR A 23 -9.07 11.57 11.30
N TYR A 24 -8.98 10.78 10.25
CA TYR A 24 -7.88 10.90 9.26
C TYR A 24 -8.01 12.14 8.39
N GLY A 25 -9.21 12.46 7.93
CA GLY A 25 -9.47 13.67 7.15
C GLY A 25 -9.21 14.93 7.97
N ALA A 26 -9.67 14.98 9.22
CA ALA A 26 -9.42 16.12 10.11
C ALA A 26 -7.92 16.25 10.48
N GLN A 27 -7.18 15.15 10.63
CA GLN A 27 -5.73 15.19 10.85
C GLN A 27 -4.99 15.76 9.63
N ALA A 28 -5.39 15.39 8.41
CA ALA A 28 -4.80 15.96 7.20
C ALA A 28 -5.07 17.48 7.12
N VAL A 29 -6.29 17.91 7.43
CA VAL A 29 -6.64 19.34 7.46
C VAL A 29 -5.88 20.08 8.58
N ALA A 30 -5.82 19.53 9.78
CA ALA A 30 -5.08 20.13 10.91
C ALA A 30 -3.58 20.24 10.58
N ALA A 31 -2.98 19.22 9.97
CA ALA A 31 -1.59 19.28 9.54
C ALA A 31 -1.35 20.34 8.46
N GLN A 32 -2.26 20.48 7.51
CA GLN A 32 -2.16 21.50 6.46
C GLN A 32 -2.31 22.92 6.98
N GLN A 33 -3.30 23.15 7.86
CA GLN A 33 -3.68 24.51 8.29
C GLN A 33 -2.91 25.00 9.51
N LEU A 34 -2.64 24.12 10.47
CA LEU A 34 -2.05 24.47 11.77
C LEU A 34 -0.57 24.09 11.88
N ASP A 35 0.00 23.48 10.82
CA ASP A 35 1.39 23.03 10.80
C ASP A 35 1.74 22.09 11.98
N THR A 36 0.82 21.18 12.30
CA THR A 36 0.93 20.27 13.45
C THR A 36 0.92 18.80 13.00
N LEU A 37 1.69 17.98 13.71
CA LEU A 37 1.82 16.54 13.46
C LEU A 37 1.24 15.76 14.65
N TYR A 38 -0.05 15.39 14.57
CA TYR A 38 -0.76 14.57 15.58
C TYR A 38 -0.76 15.18 17.01
N ARG A 39 -0.65 16.51 17.11
CA ARG A 39 -0.68 17.25 18.38
C ARG A 39 -1.99 18.00 18.62
N VAL A 40 -2.92 17.86 17.72
CA VAL A 40 -4.27 18.40 17.82
C VAL A 40 -5.25 17.23 17.75
N ASN A 41 -6.16 17.18 18.72
CA ASN A 41 -7.22 16.20 18.72
C ASN A 41 -8.22 16.53 17.58
N PRO A 42 -8.42 15.62 16.59
CA PRO A 42 -9.23 15.92 15.41
C PRO A 42 -10.71 16.13 15.72
N TYR A 43 -11.21 15.60 16.84
CA TYR A 43 -12.61 15.73 17.23
C TYR A 43 -12.91 17.02 18.01
N THR A 44 -11.93 17.53 18.74
CA THR A 44 -12.14 18.69 19.64
C THR A 44 -11.36 19.94 19.26
N GLY A 45 -10.37 19.83 18.37
CA GLY A 45 -9.46 20.91 17.99
C GLY A 45 -8.50 21.32 19.12
N ARG A 46 -8.49 20.63 20.25
CA ARG A 46 -7.63 20.98 21.39
C ARG A 46 -6.25 20.33 21.25
N SER A 47 -5.25 20.98 21.81
CA SER A 47 -3.91 20.41 21.93
C SER A 47 -3.96 19.11 22.72
N THR A 48 -3.20 18.11 22.26
CA THR A 48 -3.08 16.77 22.87
C THR A 48 -1.62 16.33 22.82
N PRO A 49 -1.19 15.43 23.73
CA PRO A 49 0.06 14.70 23.53
C PRO A 49 0.08 13.97 22.19
N LEU A 50 1.28 13.63 21.70
CA LEU A 50 1.44 12.87 20.47
C LEU A 50 0.60 11.56 20.54
N ASP A 51 -0.26 11.37 19.55
CA ASP A 51 -0.96 10.09 19.39
C ASP A 51 0.00 9.05 18.85
N ILE A 52 0.64 8.29 19.75
CA ILE A 52 1.67 7.29 19.43
C ILE A 52 1.11 6.21 18.49
N ARG A 53 -0.17 5.86 18.63
CA ARG A 53 -0.81 4.82 17.81
C ARG A 53 -0.84 5.19 16.32
N HIS A 54 -1.05 6.46 16.02
CA HIS A 54 -1.19 6.96 14.65
C HIS A 54 0.00 7.83 14.21
N GLY A 55 0.77 8.35 15.16
CA GLY A 55 1.83 9.33 14.91
C GLY A 55 2.93 8.89 13.96
N LEU A 56 3.09 7.57 13.78
CA LEU A 56 4.02 7.00 12.80
C LEU A 56 3.33 6.61 11.48
N ALA A 57 1.99 6.65 11.39
CA ALA A 57 1.24 6.43 10.16
C ALA A 57 1.10 7.76 9.40
N LEU A 58 2.02 8.03 8.50
CA LEU A 58 2.21 9.34 7.88
C LEU A 58 1.23 9.63 6.73
N PHE A 59 0.28 8.75 6.40
CA PHE A 59 -0.57 8.89 5.23
C PHE A 59 -1.39 10.20 5.22
N PRO A 60 -2.09 10.60 6.31
CA PRO A 60 -2.79 11.90 6.36
C PRO A 60 -1.83 13.10 6.28
N ILE A 61 -0.62 12.97 6.81
CA ILE A 61 0.40 14.00 6.75
C ILE A 61 0.92 14.17 5.31
N TRP A 62 1.07 13.06 4.59
CA TRP A 62 1.41 13.07 3.17
C TRP A 62 0.33 13.77 2.33
N GLU A 63 -0.96 13.53 2.61
CA GLU A 63 -2.07 14.22 1.97
C GLU A 63 -2.04 15.73 2.26
N ALA A 64 -1.78 16.12 3.51
CA ALA A 64 -1.59 17.51 3.89
C ALA A 64 -0.41 18.17 3.16
N TYR A 65 0.71 17.46 3.05
CA TYR A 65 1.89 17.91 2.32
C TYR A 65 1.58 18.15 0.84
N LEU A 66 0.91 17.20 0.18
CA LEU A 66 0.50 17.35 -1.21
C LEU A 66 -0.45 18.54 -1.39
N GLY A 67 -1.41 18.70 -0.47
CA GLY A 67 -2.32 19.85 -0.46
C GLY A 67 -1.58 21.17 -0.33
N ARG A 68 -0.57 21.23 0.54
CA ARG A 68 0.25 22.43 0.75
C ARG A 68 1.09 22.78 -0.47
N MET A 69 1.72 21.78 -1.08
CA MET A 69 2.56 21.96 -2.27
C MET A 69 1.75 22.36 -3.51
N SER A 70 0.52 21.85 -3.66
CA SER A 70 -0.35 22.12 -4.81
C SER A 70 -1.27 23.34 -4.62
N GLY A 71 -1.35 23.89 -3.41
CA GLY A 71 -2.32 24.95 -3.05
C GLY A 71 -3.77 24.43 -2.94
N VAL A 72 -3.97 23.09 -2.94
CA VAL A 72 -5.28 22.45 -2.86
C VAL A 72 -5.59 22.08 -1.41
N HIS A 73 -6.85 22.21 -1.01
CA HIS A 73 -7.27 21.82 0.33
C HIS A 73 -7.08 20.31 0.57
N ALA A 74 -6.58 19.92 1.75
CA ALA A 74 -6.25 18.52 2.07
C ALA A 74 -7.44 17.56 1.86
N THR A 75 -8.66 17.99 2.14
CA THR A 75 -9.87 17.21 1.87
C THR A 75 -10.05 16.86 0.38
N ILE A 76 -9.72 17.80 -0.52
CA ILE A 76 -9.79 17.54 -1.96
C ILE A 76 -8.70 16.55 -2.37
N VAL A 77 -7.51 16.66 -1.77
CA VAL A 77 -6.45 15.66 -2.01
C VAL A 77 -6.93 14.29 -1.57
N SER A 78 -7.43 14.16 -0.34
CA SER A 78 -7.89 12.88 0.23
C SER A 78 -9.04 12.27 -0.57
N HIS A 79 -10.13 13.01 -0.75
CA HIS A 79 -11.38 12.47 -1.29
C HIS A 79 -11.48 12.53 -2.83
N THR A 80 -10.56 13.21 -3.51
CA THR A 80 -10.60 13.33 -4.97
C THR A 80 -9.29 12.83 -5.61
N ALA A 81 -8.15 13.43 -5.26
CA ALA A 81 -6.88 13.10 -5.91
C ALA A 81 -6.42 11.66 -5.61
N VAL A 82 -6.50 11.24 -4.34
CA VAL A 82 -6.07 9.91 -3.91
C VAL A 82 -6.91 8.80 -4.58
N PRO A 83 -8.25 8.83 -4.59
CA PRO A 83 -9.05 7.83 -5.31
C PRO A 83 -8.76 7.80 -6.82
N LEU A 84 -8.64 8.97 -7.47
CA LEU A 84 -8.32 9.06 -8.89
C LEU A 84 -6.97 8.43 -9.24
N LEU A 85 -6.03 8.42 -8.32
CA LEU A 85 -4.71 7.83 -8.51
C LEU A 85 -4.72 6.35 -8.10
N LEU A 86 -5.20 6.04 -6.90
CA LEU A 86 -5.07 4.71 -6.30
C LEU A 86 -5.93 3.66 -7.00
N ILE A 87 -7.17 3.99 -7.39
CA ILE A 87 -8.06 3.04 -8.06
C ILE A 87 -7.48 2.54 -9.39
N PRO A 88 -7.09 3.42 -10.34
CA PRO A 88 -6.46 2.95 -11.58
C PRO A 88 -5.15 2.19 -11.36
N LEU A 89 -4.28 2.65 -10.43
CA LEU A 89 -3.03 1.96 -10.12
C LEU A 89 -3.27 0.55 -9.59
N THR A 90 -4.27 0.36 -8.74
CA THR A 90 -4.65 -0.96 -8.22
C THR A 90 -5.08 -1.89 -9.36
N TYR A 91 -5.91 -1.41 -10.30
CA TYR A 91 -6.31 -2.20 -11.47
C TYR A 91 -5.13 -2.52 -12.40
N VAL A 92 -4.21 -1.58 -12.61
CA VAL A 92 -2.97 -1.84 -13.37
C VAL A 92 -2.14 -2.92 -12.68
N LEU A 93 -2.03 -2.87 -11.35
CA LEU A 93 -1.29 -3.86 -10.59
C LEU A 93 -1.93 -5.26 -10.69
N TYR A 94 -3.24 -5.38 -10.54
CA TYR A 94 -3.93 -6.66 -10.74
C TYR A 94 -3.81 -7.17 -12.18
N TYR A 95 -3.83 -6.28 -13.16
CA TYR A 95 -3.56 -6.66 -14.55
C TYR A 95 -2.16 -7.26 -14.71
N GLN A 96 -1.13 -6.68 -14.10
CA GLN A 96 0.22 -7.24 -14.12
C GLN A 96 0.32 -8.58 -13.39
N ILE A 97 -0.36 -8.73 -12.25
CA ILE A 97 -0.47 -10.01 -11.54
C ILE A 97 -1.14 -11.06 -12.44
N GLY A 98 -2.25 -10.71 -13.08
CA GLY A 98 -2.98 -11.57 -13.99
C GLY A 98 -2.13 -12.04 -15.19
N LYS A 99 -1.32 -11.14 -15.76
CA LYS A 99 -0.37 -11.49 -16.83
C LYS A 99 0.61 -12.59 -16.41
N ILE A 100 1.09 -12.55 -15.18
CA ILE A 100 2.03 -13.55 -14.67
C ILE A 100 1.32 -14.87 -14.41
N LEU A 101 0.19 -14.82 -13.70
CA LEU A 101 -0.55 -16.02 -13.29
C LEU A 101 -1.13 -16.77 -14.51
N LEU A 102 -1.59 -16.01 -15.51
CA LEU A 102 -2.24 -16.55 -16.71
C LEU A 102 -1.31 -16.56 -17.94
N ARG A 103 0.02 -16.56 -17.74
CA ARG A 103 0.99 -16.51 -18.85
C ARG A 103 0.76 -17.55 -19.95
N LYS A 104 0.29 -18.76 -19.57
CA LYS A 104 -0.06 -19.84 -20.51
C LYS A 104 -1.47 -19.75 -21.10
N ARG A 105 -2.32 -18.90 -20.55
CA ARG A 105 -3.72 -18.75 -20.91
C ARG A 105 -4.10 -17.26 -20.95
N LYS A 106 -3.38 -16.50 -21.78
CA LYS A 106 -3.59 -15.02 -21.94
C LYS A 106 -5.03 -14.67 -22.37
N ASP A 107 -5.72 -15.61 -23.00
CA ASP A 107 -7.15 -15.55 -23.37
C ASP A 107 -8.06 -15.34 -22.15
N LEU A 108 -7.68 -15.81 -20.97
CA LEU A 108 -8.45 -15.67 -19.72
C LEU A 108 -8.19 -14.34 -18.97
N LEU A 109 -7.21 -13.54 -19.39
CA LEU A 109 -6.87 -12.29 -18.71
C LEU A 109 -8.04 -11.30 -18.62
N PRO A 110 -8.86 -11.08 -19.67
CA PRO A 110 -10.04 -10.22 -19.56
C PRO A 110 -11.05 -10.75 -18.53
N MET A 111 -11.28 -12.06 -18.48
CA MET A 111 -12.17 -12.68 -17.49
C MET A 111 -11.62 -12.50 -16.06
N PHE A 112 -10.33 -12.69 -15.85
CA PHE A 112 -9.67 -12.42 -14.56
C PHE A 112 -9.90 -10.97 -14.11
N MET A 113 -9.73 -10.00 -15.01
CA MET A 113 -9.94 -8.59 -14.69
C MET A 113 -11.40 -8.26 -14.35
N VAL A 114 -12.36 -8.92 -15.02
CA VAL A 114 -13.79 -8.79 -14.69
C VAL A 114 -14.07 -9.35 -13.31
N VAL A 115 -13.57 -10.54 -12.98
CA VAL A 115 -13.73 -11.15 -11.65
C VAL A 115 -13.13 -10.27 -10.57
N MET A 116 -11.91 -9.74 -10.78
CA MET A 116 -11.27 -8.83 -9.84
C MET A 116 -12.06 -7.54 -9.65
N ALA A 117 -12.62 -6.97 -10.73
CA ALA A 117 -13.44 -5.77 -10.65
C ALA A 117 -14.73 -6.02 -9.85
N LEU A 118 -15.41 -7.13 -10.11
CA LEU A 118 -16.59 -7.53 -9.35
C LEU A 118 -16.27 -7.77 -7.87
N TRP A 119 -15.15 -8.41 -7.59
CA TRP A 119 -14.70 -8.63 -6.23
C TRP A 119 -14.43 -7.32 -5.50
N GLN A 120 -13.74 -6.39 -6.12
CA GLN A 120 -13.44 -5.06 -5.54
C GLN A 120 -14.72 -4.24 -5.29
N MET A 121 -15.77 -4.40 -6.09
CA MET A 121 -17.01 -3.65 -5.93
C MET A 121 -18.00 -4.31 -4.96
N PHE A 122 -18.04 -5.63 -4.90
CA PHE A 122 -19.06 -6.38 -4.15
C PHE A 122 -18.48 -7.26 -3.03
N GLY A 123 -17.17 -7.31 -2.86
CA GLY A 123 -16.49 -8.05 -1.79
C GLY A 123 -16.56 -7.38 -0.41
N ASN A 124 -17.31 -6.30 -0.26
CA ASN A 124 -17.44 -5.52 0.97
C ASN A 124 -18.40 -6.17 2.00
N ILE A 125 -18.14 -7.42 2.35
CA ILE A 125 -18.94 -8.20 3.31
C ILE A 125 -18.72 -7.80 4.77
N SER A 126 -17.68 -7.05 5.07
CA SER A 126 -17.35 -6.56 6.41
C SER A 126 -16.69 -5.19 6.31
N ILE A 127 -16.85 -4.36 7.35
CA ILE A 127 -16.15 -3.06 7.47
C ILE A 127 -14.62 -3.20 7.53
N TYR A 128 -14.10 -4.41 7.71
CA TYR A 128 -12.67 -4.71 7.80
C TYR A 128 -12.09 -5.34 6.53
N THR A 129 -12.91 -5.59 5.49
CA THR A 129 -12.38 -6.15 4.24
C THR A 129 -11.64 -5.09 3.43
N PRO A 130 -10.56 -5.46 2.71
CA PRO A 130 -9.83 -4.54 1.83
C PRO A 130 -10.74 -3.88 0.79
N GLU A 131 -11.73 -4.61 0.28
CA GLU A 131 -12.72 -4.15 -0.69
C GLU A 131 -13.58 -3.02 -0.14
N THR A 132 -13.98 -3.09 1.13
CA THR A 132 -14.71 -2.01 1.79
C THR A 132 -13.85 -0.74 1.87
N PHE A 133 -12.59 -0.86 2.28
CA PHE A 133 -11.68 0.27 2.27
C PHE A 133 -11.46 0.82 0.87
N PHE A 134 -11.29 -0.05 -0.11
CA PHE A 134 -11.07 0.35 -1.49
C PHE A 134 -12.30 1.01 -2.14
N LEU A 135 -13.50 0.59 -1.78
CA LEU A 135 -14.75 1.13 -2.33
C LEU A 135 -15.14 2.47 -1.68
N THR A 136 -15.09 2.54 -0.34
CA THR A 136 -15.71 3.64 0.42
C THR A 136 -14.73 4.52 1.17
N ARG A 137 -13.47 4.10 1.33
CA ARG A 137 -12.45 4.76 2.15
C ARG A 137 -11.07 4.78 1.50
N THR A 138 -11.04 5.02 0.19
CA THR A 138 -9.82 4.94 -0.64
C THR A 138 -8.69 5.86 -0.13
N TRP A 139 -9.05 6.99 0.51
CA TRP A 139 -8.12 7.97 1.08
C TRP A 139 -7.43 7.52 2.37
N GLN A 140 -7.81 6.39 2.95
CA GLN A 140 -7.16 5.91 4.17
C GLN A 140 -5.90 5.12 3.86
N GLY A 141 -4.85 5.29 4.68
CA GLY A 141 -3.63 4.51 4.55
C GLY A 141 -3.86 2.99 4.61
N LYS A 142 -4.90 2.53 5.32
CA LYS A 142 -5.32 1.11 5.35
C LYS A 142 -5.74 0.62 3.97
N SER A 143 -6.44 1.45 3.18
CA SER A 143 -6.81 1.16 1.80
C SER A 143 -5.58 1.06 0.91
N PHE A 144 -4.69 2.04 0.98
CA PHE A 144 -3.42 2.01 0.23
C PHE A 144 -2.59 0.77 0.56
N ALA A 145 -2.48 0.41 1.85
CA ALA A 145 -1.79 -0.80 2.26
C ALA A 145 -2.41 -2.07 1.68
N GLY A 146 -3.73 -2.25 1.85
CA GLY A 146 -4.42 -3.48 1.43
C GLY A 146 -4.60 -3.61 -0.07
N SER A 147 -4.89 -2.51 -0.77
CA SER A 147 -5.23 -2.54 -2.19
C SER A 147 -4.04 -2.32 -3.11
N PHE A 148 -2.94 -1.74 -2.63
CA PHE A 148 -1.76 -1.46 -3.44
C PHE A 148 -0.48 -2.10 -2.88
N VAL A 149 -0.07 -1.79 -1.63
CA VAL A 149 1.24 -2.21 -1.11
C VAL A 149 1.34 -3.73 -1.04
N ILE A 150 0.37 -4.40 -0.43
CA ILE A 150 0.39 -5.87 -0.30
C ILE A 150 0.30 -6.57 -1.66
N PRO A 151 -0.63 -6.23 -2.57
CA PRO A 151 -0.62 -6.77 -3.91
C PRO A 151 0.68 -6.49 -4.68
N ALA A 152 1.33 -5.34 -4.48
CA ALA A 152 2.60 -5.02 -5.12
C ALA A 152 3.76 -5.89 -4.61
N VAL A 153 3.79 -6.20 -3.31
CA VAL A 153 4.74 -7.19 -2.76
C VAL A 153 4.50 -8.56 -3.40
N ILE A 154 3.25 -9.01 -3.50
CA ILE A 154 2.89 -10.26 -4.17
C ILE A 154 3.38 -10.23 -5.63
N TRP A 155 3.07 -9.17 -6.36
CA TRP A 155 3.48 -9.01 -7.75
C TRP A 155 5.00 -9.10 -7.93
N LEU A 156 5.78 -8.42 -7.08
CA LEU A 156 7.24 -8.49 -7.13
C LEU A 156 7.76 -9.91 -6.96
N PHE A 157 7.25 -10.64 -5.98
CA PHE A 157 7.69 -12.02 -5.77
C PHE A 157 7.19 -12.96 -6.87
N LEU A 158 6.00 -12.74 -7.42
CA LEU A 158 5.55 -13.48 -8.62
C LEU A 158 6.49 -13.24 -9.80
N CYS A 159 6.91 -12.01 -10.04
CA CYS A 159 7.92 -11.69 -11.04
C CYS A 159 9.24 -12.44 -10.76
N LEU A 160 9.69 -12.43 -9.50
CA LEU A 160 10.91 -13.13 -9.11
C LEU A 160 10.79 -14.65 -9.34
N PHE A 161 9.69 -15.28 -8.94
CA PHE A 161 9.46 -16.72 -9.21
C PHE A 161 9.42 -17.02 -10.70
N ALA A 162 8.72 -16.21 -11.47
CA ALA A 162 8.58 -16.41 -12.91
C ALA A 162 9.91 -16.29 -13.66
N SER A 163 10.82 -15.41 -13.20
CA SER A 163 12.15 -15.24 -13.82
C SER A 163 13.09 -16.45 -13.65
N PHE A 164 12.75 -17.38 -12.77
CA PHE A 164 13.52 -18.61 -12.52
C PHE A 164 12.85 -19.88 -13.07
N ASP A 165 11.63 -19.79 -13.53
CA ASP A 165 10.97 -20.88 -14.25
C ASP A 165 11.40 -20.83 -15.72
N GLU A 166 12.45 -21.60 -16.08
CA GLU A 166 13.18 -21.60 -17.36
C GLU A 166 12.37 -21.89 -18.63
N SER A 167 11.05 -21.98 -18.58
CA SER A 167 10.27 -22.55 -19.68
C SER A 167 9.62 -21.53 -20.63
N ASP A 168 9.75 -20.23 -20.45
CA ASP A 168 8.98 -19.28 -21.27
C ASP A 168 9.79 -18.04 -21.75
N ASN A 169 9.44 -17.56 -22.93
CA ASN A 169 10.01 -16.47 -23.68
C ASN A 169 10.55 -15.31 -22.83
N PRO A 170 11.82 -14.91 -23.04
CA PRO A 170 12.43 -13.79 -22.34
C PRO A 170 11.69 -12.45 -22.50
N ASP A 171 10.98 -12.28 -23.60
CA ASP A 171 10.31 -11.05 -23.99
C ASP A 171 9.09 -10.69 -23.12
N ASP A 172 8.50 -11.66 -22.41
CA ASP A 172 7.34 -11.43 -21.56
C ASP A 172 7.71 -10.80 -20.19
N PHE A 173 9.01 -10.75 -19.82
CA PHE A 173 9.49 -10.28 -18.53
C PHE A 173 10.69 -9.32 -18.63
N GLU A 174 10.54 -8.29 -19.41
CA GLU A 174 11.55 -7.25 -19.62
C GLU A 174 12.07 -6.59 -18.30
N LEU A 175 11.28 -6.62 -17.24
CA LEU A 175 11.62 -6.01 -15.95
C LEU A 175 12.68 -6.79 -15.14
N LEU A 176 12.92 -8.07 -15.44
CA LEU A 176 13.76 -8.95 -14.61
C LEU A 176 14.90 -9.64 -15.38
N ASN A 177 15.01 -9.40 -16.69
CA ASN A 177 16.06 -10.01 -17.50
C ASN A 177 17.41 -9.34 -17.29
N ASP A 178 18.28 -10.10 -16.75
CA ASP A 178 19.74 -10.28 -16.85
C ASP A 178 20.73 -9.12 -16.69
N THR A 179 20.37 -7.91 -16.35
CA THR A 179 21.33 -6.88 -15.98
C THR A 179 21.39 -6.68 -14.46
N GLY A 180 22.60 -6.48 -13.90
CA GLY A 180 22.79 -6.23 -12.47
C GLY A 180 21.96 -5.08 -11.91
N GLU A 181 21.65 -4.09 -12.72
CA GLU A 181 20.79 -2.95 -12.40
C GLU A 181 19.33 -3.37 -12.11
N ARG A 182 18.78 -4.29 -12.89
CA ARG A 182 17.40 -4.78 -12.69
C ARG A 182 17.25 -5.57 -11.40
N LYS A 183 18.26 -6.35 -10.99
CA LYS A 183 18.28 -7.02 -9.69
C LYS A 183 18.30 -6.03 -8.54
N THR A 184 19.01 -4.93 -8.68
CA THR A 184 19.03 -3.84 -7.69
C THR A 184 17.68 -3.15 -7.63
N GLY A 185 17.01 -2.90 -8.75
CA GLY A 185 15.69 -2.29 -8.83
C GLY A 185 14.63 -3.07 -8.05
N PHE A 186 14.64 -4.41 -8.11
CA PHE A 186 13.75 -5.26 -7.31
C PHE A 186 13.89 -4.98 -5.80
N TRP A 187 15.11 -4.92 -5.29
CA TRP A 187 15.37 -4.71 -3.86
C TRP A 187 15.01 -3.30 -3.41
N ILE A 188 15.30 -2.30 -4.24
CA ILE A 188 14.91 -0.92 -3.97
C ILE A 188 13.39 -0.81 -3.91
N LEU A 189 12.67 -1.39 -4.89
CA LEU A 189 11.22 -1.33 -4.94
C LEU A 189 10.60 -2.07 -3.74
N LEU A 190 11.14 -3.23 -3.36
CA LEU A 190 10.69 -3.97 -2.18
C LEU A 190 10.92 -3.16 -0.89
N ALA A 191 12.07 -2.49 -0.76
CA ALA A 191 12.34 -1.60 0.37
C ALA A 191 11.36 -0.41 0.41
N CYS A 192 11.08 0.20 -0.75
CA CYS A 192 10.09 1.28 -0.87
C CYS A 192 8.68 0.80 -0.48
N LEU A 193 8.28 -0.41 -0.89
CA LEU A 193 6.98 -0.97 -0.52
C LEU A 193 6.88 -1.27 0.98
N ASN A 194 7.93 -1.82 1.60
CA ASN A 194 7.97 -2.03 3.05
C ASN A 194 7.92 -0.70 3.81
N PHE A 195 8.60 0.33 3.33
CA PHE A 195 8.50 1.68 3.88
C PHE A 195 7.10 2.27 3.71
N ALA A 196 6.53 2.16 2.51
CA ALA A 196 5.17 2.64 2.22
C ALA A 196 4.11 1.93 3.09
N GLY A 197 4.30 0.64 3.38
CA GLY A 197 3.47 -0.09 4.35
C GLY A 197 3.51 0.57 5.74
N GLY A 198 4.70 0.94 6.22
CA GLY A 198 4.88 1.66 7.49
C GLY A 198 4.23 3.03 7.50
N ALA A 199 4.43 3.80 6.44
CA ALA A 199 3.82 5.12 6.29
C ALA A 199 2.28 5.06 6.18
N SER A 200 1.72 3.92 5.76
CA SER A 200 0.28 3.73 5.58
C SER A 200 -0.43 3.38 6.89
N SER A 201 0.14 2.46 7.67
CA SER A 201 -0.45 1.95 8.91
C SER A 201 0.58 1.17 9.73
N SER A 202 0.52 1.31 11.05
CA SER A 202 1.38 0.56 11.98
C SER A 202 1.25 -0.97 11.84
N LEU A 203 0.07 -1.48 11.48
CA LEU A 203 -0.12 -2.91 11.22
C LEU A 203 0.42 -3.31 9.85
N ALA A 204 0.34 -2.43 8.85
CA ALA A 204 0.74 -2.73 7.49
C ALA A 204 2.26 -2.93 7.34
N VAL A 205 3.08 -2.27 8.18
CA VAL A 205 4.54 -2.49 8.19
C VAL A 205 4.88 -3.93 8.59
N LEU A 206 4.21 -4.45 9.61
CA LEU A 206 4.42 -5.83 10.04
C LEU A 206 3.97 -6.81 8.96
N LEU A 207 2.79 -6.58 8.38
CA LEU A 207 2.23 -7.45 7.35
C LEU A 207 3.10 -7.47 6.10
N SER A 208 3.55 -6.32 5.58
CA SER A 208 4.40 -6.27 4.39
C SER A 208 5.75 -6.95 4.61
N CYS A 209 6.38 -6.74 5.78
CA CYS A 209 7.63 -7.40 6.13
C CYS A 209 7.47 -8.92 6.32
N LEU A 210 6.40 -9.37 6.99
CA LEU A 210 6.11 -10.80 7.16
C LEU A 210 5.84 -11.49 5.83
N MET A 211 5.07 -10.85 4.95
CA MET A 211 4.83 -11.39 3.59
C MET A 211 6.12 -11.45 2.78
N SER A 212 6.93 -10.39 2.82
CA SER A 212 8.24 -10.37 2.15
C SER A 212 9.14 -11.50 2.65
N ALA A 213 9.20 -11.69 3.98
CA ALA A 213 9.97 -12.77 4.58
C ALA A 213 9.42 -14.16 4.19
N GLY A 214 8.10 -14.35 4.24
CA GLY A 214 7.45 -15.60 3.86
C GLY A 214 7.72 -15.99 2.40
N PHE A 215 7.55 -15.06 1.47
CA PHE A 215 7.88 -15.29 0.06
C PHE A 215 9.36 -15.54 -0.17
N ALA A 216 10.25 -14.83 0.56
CA ALA A 216 11.69 -15.05 0.47
C ALA A 216 12.08 -16.44 0.97
N VAL A 217 11.45 -16.95 2.05
CA VAL A 217 11.64 -18.32 2.53
C VAL A 217 11.17 -19.33 1.50
N LEU A 218 9.96 -19.16 0.95
CA LEU A 218 9.44 -20.04 -0.10
C LEU A 218 10.38 -20.07 -1.32
N PHE A 219 10.87 -18.92 -1.75
CA PHE A 219 11.83 -18.82 -2.84
C PHE A 219 13.17 -19.51 -2.50
N ALA A 220 13.72 -19.23 -1.31
CA ALA A 220 14.99 -19.79 -0.86
C ALA A 220 14.96 -21.32 -0.83
N VAL A 221 13.85 -21.89 -0.32
CA VAL A 221 13.66 -23.34 -0.27
C VAL A 221 13.52 -23.93 -1.67
N ARG A 222 12.67 -23.33 -2.52
CA ARG A 222 12.42 -23.81 -3.89
C ARG A 222 13.66 -23.76 -4.78
N GLN A 223 14.40 -22.65 -4.72
CA GLN A 223 15.56 -22.40 -5.59
C GLN A 223 16.91 -22.71 -4.93
N LYS A 224 16.91 -23.18 -3.68
CA LYS A 224 18.11 -23.43 -2.86
C LYS A 224 19.06 -22.21 -2.81
N ARG A 225 18.51 -21.00 -2.82
CA ARG A 225 19.26 -19.71 -2.83
C ARG A 225 19.01 -18.92 -1.56
N PHE A 226 19.69 -19.26 -0.48
CA PHE A 226 19.48 -18.67 0.85
C PHE A 226 19.96 -17.20 0.97
N GLY A 227 20.82 -16.72 0.09
CA GLY A 227 21.24 -15.31 0.06
C GLY A 227 20.09 -14.31 -0.12
N ILE A 228 18.93 -14.75 -0.64
CA ILE A 228 17.74 -13.90 -0.75
C ILE A 228 17.21 -13.50 0.62
N LEU A 229 17.31 -14.35 1.64
CA LEU A 229 16.84 -14.05 2.99
C LEU A 229 17.55 -12.86 3.59
N VAL A 230 18.87 -12.78 3.39
CA VAL A 230 19.68 -11.65 3.88
C VAL A 230 19.26 -10.36 3.17
N LYS A 231 19.10 -10.39 1.84
CA LYS A 231 18.69 -9.22 1.06
C LYS A 231 17.28 -8.76 1.45
N THR A 232 16.34 -9.71 1.65
CA THR A 232 14.99 -9.39 2.13
C THR A 232 15.04 -8.79 3.54
N GLY A 233 15.88 -9.32 4.43
CA GLY A 233 16.12 -8.74 5.75
C GLY A 233 16.53 -7.27 5.68
N PHE A 234 17.44 -6.91 4.77
CA PHE A 234 17.82 -5.51 4.55
C PHE A 234 16.64 -4.65 4.07
N THR A 235 15.76 -5.16 3.22
CA THR A 235 14.57 -4.39 2.77
C THR A 235 13.53 -4.21 3.88
N CYS A 236 13.55 -5.05 4.93
CA CYS A 236 12.68 -4.95 6.09
C CYS A 236 13.26 -4.09 7.23
N VAL A 237 14.48 -3.55 7.09
CA VAL A 237 15.12 -2.72 8.13
C VAL A 237 14.26 -1.51 8.48
N THR A 238 13.63 -0.88 7.49
CA THR A 238 12.70 0.24 7.72
C THR A 238 11.53 -0.16 8.63
N GLY A 239 10.98 -1.35 8.43
CA GLY A 239 9.96 -1.92 9.31
C GLY A 239 10.47 -2.19 10.73
N GLY A 240 11.70 -2.70 10.86
CA GLY A 240 12.36 -2.91 12.14
C GLY A 240 12.57 -1.59 12.90
N ILE A 241 13.05 -0.55 12.22
CA ILE A 241 13.20 0.80 12.78
C ILE A 241 11.84 1.34 13.24
N TYR A 242 10.80 1.18 12.41
CA TYR A 242 9.45 1.61 12.75
C TYR A 242 8.95 0.96 14.05
N VAL A 243 9.06 -0.36 14.15
CA VAL A 243 8.66 -1.12 15.35
C VAL A 243 9.47 -0.69 16.57
N LEU A 244 10.78 -0.52 16.40
CA LEU A 244 11.66 -0.04 17.48
C LEU A 244 11.23 1.35 17.97
N LEU A 245 11.01 2.30 17.07
CA LEU A 245 10.54 3.64 17.44
C LEU A 245 9.18 3.58 18.15
N TYR A 246 8.25 2.76 17.66
CA TYR A 246 6.95 2.56 18.28
C TYR A 246 7.10 2.05 19.74
N LEU A 247 7.94 1.05 19.94
CA LEU A 247 8.21 0.51 21.29
C LEU A 247 8.88 1.53 22.20
N LEU A 248 9.88 2.27 21.72
CA LEU A 248 10.58 3.30 22.50
C LEU A 248 9.65 4.43 22.93
N LEU A 249 8.74 4.85 22.07
CA LEU A 249 7.70 5.85 22.36
C LEU A 249 6.66 5.31 23.35
N THR A 250 6.19 4.07 23.14
CA THR A 250 5.14 3.46 23.99
C THR A 250 5.64 3.23 25.43
N HIS A 251 6.91 2.85 25.58
CA HIS A 251 7.52 2.66 26.89
C HIS A 251 8.05 3.96 27.53
N GLY A 252 7.84 5.13 26.89
CA GLY A 252 8.24 6.43 27.42
C GLY A 252 9.75 6.64 27.51
N ILE A 253 10.53 5.83 26.78
CA ILE A 253 12.00 5.95 26.70
C ILE A 253 12.37 7.21 25.91
N ILE A 254 11.65 7.44 24.81
CA ILE A 254 11.71 8.69 24.03
C ILE A 254 10.44 9.50 24.37
N ARG A 255 10.62 10.74 24.79
CA ARG A 255 9.54 11.71 25.00
C ARG A 255 9.63 12.78 23.92
N LEU A 256 8.61 12.87 23.10
CA LEU A 256 8.45 13.89 22.04
C LEU A 256 7.47 14.97 22.46
#